data_e998c321b1d163caefe44fcc072f8ae6
#
_entry.id   e998c321b1d163caefe44fcc072f8ae6
#
_cell.length_a   1.000
_cell.length_b   1.000
_cell.length_c   1.000
_cell.angle_alpha   90.00
_cell.angle_beta   90.00
_cell.angle_gamma   90.00
#
_symmetry.space_group_name_H-M   'P 1'
#
loop_
_entity.id
_entity.type
_entity.pdbx_description
1 polymer ?
#
loop_
_entity_poly.entity_id
_entity_poly.type
_entity_poly.pdbx_seq_one_letter_code
_entity_poly.pdbx_strand_id
1 'polypeptide(L)'
;ISYNTFHTTAICSPTRAALLTGRNHQRVGNGTIAERAVDWDGYTGVIPKSSATMAEVLRHYGYRTAAFGKWHNTPANQTTAMGPFDRWPTGHGFDYFYGFLAGETSQWEPRLVENTTAVEPPHDEKYHLSEDMAVRGIDWLRKHRSFAPDKPFFMYWAPGAAHGPHQVGKEWSGKYKGKFDAGWDAYRERVFAR
;
A
#
# COMPACT_ATOMS: atom_id res chain seq x y z
N ILE A 1 -8.13 2.10 -23.18
CA ILE A 1 -7.45 3.39 -23.12
C ILE A 1 -5.97 3.11 -22.91
N SER A 2 -5.11 3.72 -23.70
CA SER A 2 -3.65 3.62 -23.60
C SER A 2 -3.08 5.01 -23.37
N TYR A 3 -2.16 5.11 -22.40
CA TYR A 3 -1.44 6.34 -22.11
C TYR A 3 0.01 6.21 -22.58
N ASN A 4 0.52 7.16 -23.32
CA ASN A 4 1.91 7.25 -23.75
C ASN A 4 2.71 8.28 -22.94
N THR A 5 2.03 9.03 -22.08
CA THR A 5 2.63 9.97 -21.12
C THR A 5 2.01 9.72 -19.75
N PHE A 6 2.79 9.12 -18.84
CA PHE A 6 2.33 8.79 -17.49
C PHE A 6 3.49 8.98 -16.52
N HIS A 7 3.39 10.01 -15.70
CA HIS A 7 4.41 10.37 -14.72
C HIS A 7 3.88 10.19 -13.30
N THR A 8 4.68 9.57 -12.45
CA THR A 8 4.46 9.49 -11.01
C THR A 8 5.55 10.26 -10.28
N THR A 9 5.38 10.49 -8.99
CA THR A 9 6.50 10.93 -8.16
C THR A 9 7.48 9.76 -8.01
N ALA A 10 8.77 10.06 -7.81
CA ALA A 10 9.81 9.04 -7.80
C ALA A 10 9.88 8.22 -6.49
N ILE A 11 8.95 8.43 -5.53
CA ILE A 11 9.07 7.89 -4.18
C ILE A 11 7.69 7.52 -3.59
N CYS A 12 7.67 6.60 -2.60
CA CYS A 12 6.44 5.91 -2.15
C CYS A 12 5.38 6.84 -1.53
N SER A 13 5.66 7.47 -0.37
CA SER A 13 4.65 8.29 0.34
C SER A 13 4.08 9.41 -0.53
N PRO A 14 4.91 10.16 -1.28
CA PRO A 14 4.43 11.16 -2.23
C PRO A 14 3.46 10.60 -3.28
N THR A 15 3.84 9.50 -3.93
CA THR A 15 2.98 8.86 -4.95
C THR A 15 1.66 8.37 -4.36
N ARG A 16 1.72 7.75 -3.17
CA ARG A 16 0.53 7.27 -2.46
C ARG A 16 -0.39 8.40 -2.05
N ALA A 17 0.15 9.46 -1.47
CA ALA A 17 -0.61 10.64 -1.09
C ALA A 17 -1.29 11.30 -2.31
N ALA A 18 -0.57 11.44 -3.43
CA ALA A 18 -1.13 11.97 -4.67
C ALA A 18 -2.25 11.08 -5.22
N LEU A 19 -2.03 9.75 -5.26
CA LEU A 19 -3.03 8.78 -5.72
C LEU A 19 -4.28 8.81 -4.85
N LEU A 20 -4.11 8.78 -3.53
CA LEU A 20 -5.23 8.73 -2.58
C LEU A 20 -6.07 10.00 -2.57
N THR A 21 -5.45 11.16 -2.80
CA THR A 21 -6.13 12.48 -2.66
C THR A 21 -6.48 13.14 -3.98
N GLY A 22 -5.92 12.65 -5.10
CA GLY A 22 -6.04 13.31 -6.41
C GLY A 22 -5.34 14.68 -6.47
N ARG A 23 -4.42 14.97 -5.54
CA ARG A 23 -3.73 16.26 -5.41
C ARG A 23 -2.23 16.09 -5.58
N ASN A 24 -1.55 17.19 -5.95
CA ASN A 24 -0.09 17.22 -5.89
C ASN A 24 0.38 16.87 -4.47
N HIS A 25 1.37 15.99 -4.36
CA HIS A 25 1.85 15.45 -3.10
C HIS A 25 2.37 16.50 -2.11
N GLN A 26 3.01 17.57 -2.59
CA GLN A 26 3.45 18.68 -1.74
C GLN A 26 2.27 19.46 -1.17
N ARG A 27 1.19 19.62 -1.93
CA ARG A 27 -0.04 20.29 -1.44
C ARG A 27 -0.74 19.51 -0.33
N VAL A 28 -0.42 18.24 -0.19
CA VAL A 28 -0.93 17.37 0.90
C VAL A 28 0.17 16.94 1.87
N GLY A 29 1.20 17.75 2.02
CA GLY A 29 2.23 17.59 3.03
C GLY A 29 3.25 16.45 2.77
N ASN A 30 3.21 15.80 1.62
CA ASN A 30 4.01 14.62 1.33
C ASN A 30 5.06 14.87 0.25
N GLY A 31 5.86 15.93 0.40
CA GLY A 31 6.99 16.23 -0.48
C GLY A 31 8.13 15.21 -0.39
N THR A 32 8.19 14.43 0.68
CA THR A 32 9.14 13.35 0.92
C THR A 32 8.48 12.15 1.60
N ILE A 33 9.23 11.08 1.87
CA ILE A 33 8.73 9.93 2.64
C ILE A 33 8.49 10.28 4.11
N ALA A 34 7.61 9.54 4.77
CA ALA A 34 7.19 9.80 6.15
C ALA A 34 8.38 9.87 7.14
N GLU A 35 9.40 9.03 6.94
CA GLU A 35 10.60 8.98 7.80
C GLU A 35 11.55 10.18 7.63
N ARG A 36 11.39 10.95 6.56
CA ARG A 36 12.18 12.15 6.26
C ARG A 36 11.35 13.42 6.31
N ALA A 37 10.18 13.34 6.92
CA ALA A 37 9.32 14.48 7.12
C ALA A 37 10.04 15.57 7.96
N VAL A 38 9.80 16.81 7.59
CA VAL A 38 10.33 18.01 8.25
C VAL A 38 9.19 19.01 8.46
N ASP A 39 9.39 19.92 9.38
CA ASP A 39 8.36 20.92 9.76
C ASP A 39 8.29 22.11 8.77
N TRP A 40 8.29 21.79 7.48
CA TRP A 40 8.15 22.75 6.40
C TRP A 40 6.87 22.48 5.60
N ASP A 41 6.23 23.53 5.13
CA ASP A 41 5.05 23.44 4.28
C ASP A 41 5.30 22.49 3.10
N GLY A 42 4.39 21.55 2.91
CA GLY A 42 4.49 20.54 1.87
C GLY A 42 5.37 19.32 2.20
N TYR A 43 6.09 19.30 3.34
CA TYR A 43 7.02 18.22 3.71
C TYR A 43 6.76 17.61 5.09
N THR A 44 5.63 17.92 5.69
CA THR A 44 5.27 17.48 7.06
C THR A 44 5.00 15.99 7.20
N GLY A 45 4.87 15.24 6.11
CA GLY A 45 4.47 13.83 6.11
C GLY A 45 3.01 13.59 6.55
N VAL A 46 2.22 14.65 6.66
CA VAL A 46 0.84 14.61 7.15
C VAL A 46 -0.13 15.01 6.04
N ILE A 47 -0.99 14.09 5.62
CA ILE A 47 -2.13 14.42 4.76
C ILE A 47 -3.12 15.22 5.61
N PRO A 48 -3.42 16.50 5.29
CA PRO A 48 -4.31 17.32 6.10
C PRO A 48 -5.76 16.84 5.97
N LYS A 49 -6.52 16.96 7.05
CA LYS A 49 -7.95 16.57 7.05
C LYS A 49 -8.84 17.40 6.11
N SER A 50 -8.34 18.52 5.63
CA SER A 50 -8.96 19.33 4.57
C SER A 50 -8.83 18.70 3.17
N SER A 51 -8.04 17.64 3.03
CA SER A 51 -7.83 16.91 1.78
C SER A 51 -8.36 15.50 1.91
N ALA A 52 -9.63 15.32 1.55
CA ALA A 52 -10.28 14.02 1.57
C ALA A 52 -9.54 13.03 0.67
N THR A 53 -9.44 11.80 1.12
CA THR A 53 -8.96 10.68 0.31
C THR A 53 -10.09 10.16 -0.58
N MET A 54 -9.72 9.42 -1.61
CA MET A 54 -10.67 8.70 -2.47
C MET A 54 -11.56 7.75 -1.66
N ALA A 55 -11.01 7.12 -0.62
CA ALA A 55 -11.77 6.26 0.28
C ALA A 55 -12.82 7.04 1.09
N GLU A 56 -12.48 8.21 1.64
CA GLU A 56 -13.42 9.07 2.35
C GLU A 56 -14.56 9.52 1.43
N VAL A 57 -14.24 9.94 0.20
CA VAL A 57 -15.25 10.35 -0.79
C VAL A 57 -16.17 9.17 -1.15
N LEU A 58 -15.62 8.03 -1.52
CA LEU A 58 -16.39 6.86 -1.91
C LEU A 58 -17.25 6.32 -0.75
N ARG A 59 -16.73 6.32 0.48
CA ARG A 59 -17.50 5.95 1.67
C ARG A 59 -18.71 6.89 1.86
N HIS A 60 -18.55 8.18 1.62
CA HIS A 60 -19.65 9.14 1.67
C HIS A 60 -20.73 8.81 0.64
N TYR A 61 -20.37 8.28 -0.52
CA TYR A 61 -21.29 7.80 -1.55
C TYR A 61 -21.76 6.34 -1.34
N GLY A 62 -21.59 5.80 -0.16
CA GLY A 62 -22.15 4.50 0.21
C GLY A 62 -21.28 3.29 -0.10
N TYR A 63 -20.05 3.47 -0.56
CA TYR A 63 -19.12 2.35 -0.76
C TYR A 63 -18.63 1.76 0.56
N ARG A 64 -18.41 0.45 0.58
CA ARG A 64 -17.52 -0.18 1.57
C ARG A 64 -16.09 -0.03 1.11
N THR A 65 -15.19 0.32 2.03
CA THR A 65 -13.81 0.63 1.67
C THR A 65 -12.84 -0.26 2.44
N ALA A 66 -11.85 -0.82 1.75
CA ALA A 66 -10.82 -1.63 2.37
C ALA A 66 -9.44 -1.33 1.78
N ALA A 67 -8.41 -1.40 2.60
CA ALA A 67 -7.03 -1.31 2.16
C ALA A 67 -6.23 -2.53 2.62
N PHE A 68 -5.35 -3.03 1.76
CA PHE A 68 -4.49 -4.17 2.02
C PHE A 68 -3.05 -3.86 1.67
N GLY A 69 -2.13 -4.15 2.58
CA GLY A 69 -0.70 -4.08 2.38
C GLY A 69 -0.03 -2.79 2.86
N LYS A 70 0.82 -2.21 2.06
CA LYS A 70 1.64 -1.04 2.42
C LYS A 70 0.81 0.23 2.47
N TRP A 71 0.89 0.95 3.59
CA TRP A 71 0.29 2.27 3.75
C TRP A 71 1.29 3.42 3.49
N HIS A 72 2.27 3.56 4.32
CA HIS A 72 3.39 4.51 4.25
C HIS A 72 3.01 6.01 4.19
N ASN A 73 1.85 6.37 4.73
CA ASN A 73 1.38 7.76 4.86
C ASN A 73 0.92 8.10 6.29
N THR A 74 1.31 7.30 7.29
CA THR A 74 1.24 7.67 8.70
C THR A 74 2.57 8.30 9.10
N PRO A 75 2.59 9.45 9.79
CA PRO A 75 3.81 10.01 10.37
C PRO A 75 4.54 8.97 11.23
N ALA A 76 5.87 8.88 11.12
CA ALA A 76 6.65 7.83 11.75
C ALA A 76 6.47 7.75 13.28
N ASN A 77 6.30 8.90 13.93
CA ASN A 77 6.04 8.99 15.38
C ASN A 77 4.61 8.64 15.80
N GLN A 78 3.71 8.34 14.85
CA GLN A 78 2.31 7.98 15.09
C GLN A 78 2.00 6.52 14.71
N THR A 79 3.02 5.70 14.43
CA THR A 79 2.84 4.28 14.06
C THR A 79 2.82 3.33 15.25
N THR A 80 2.66 3.84 16.47
CA THR A 80 2.66 3.06 17.69
C THR A 80 1.30 2.43 17.99
N ALA A 81 1.27 1.33 18.76
CA ALA A 81 0.03 0.68 19.20
C ALA A 81 -0.89 1.58 20.06
N MET A 82 -0.37 2.71 20.54
CA MET A 82 -1.12 3.71 21.31
C MET A 82 -1.68 4.84 20.42
N GLY A 83 -1.42 4.80 19.11
CA GLY A 83 -1.84 5.85 18.19
C GLY A 83 -0.99 7.13 18.31
N PRO A 84 -1.54 8.30 17.87
CA PRO A 84 -2.94 8.51 17.45
C PRO A 84 -3.29 7.80 16.13
N PHE A 85 -4.55 7.37 15.99
CA PHE A 85 -5.00 6.55 14.85
C PHE A 85 -5.66 7.35 13.72
N ASP A 86 -5.83 8.66 13.88
CA ASP A 86 -6.50 9.52 12.91
C ASP A 86 -5.73 9.68 11.58
N ARG A 87 -4.45 9.28 11.56
CA ARG A 87 -3.59 9.25 10.36
C ARG A 87 -3.33 7.84 9.82
N TRP A 88 -3.94 6.85 10.42
CA TRP A 88 -3.91 5.48 9.94
C TRP A 88 -4.92 5.28 8.80
N PRO A 89 -4.88 4.17 8.04
CA PRO A 89 -5.83 3.93 6.96
C PRO A 89 -7.30 4.12 7.36
N THR A 90 -7.68 3.63 8.55
CA THR A 90 -9.04 3.77 9.09
C THR A 90 -9.41 5.23 9.36
N GLY A 91 -8.47 6.06 9.76
CA GLY A 91 -8.64 7.50 9.91
C GLY A 91 -8.69 8.27 8.58
N HIS A 92 -8.40 7.62 7.47
CA HIS A 92 -8.44 8.14 6.10
C HIS A 92 -9.52 7.48 5.23
N GLY A 93 -10.60 6.99 5.86
CA GLY A 93 -11.81 6.57 5.15
C GLY A 93 -11.87 5.10 4.77
N PHE A 94 -10.94 4.27 5.19
CA PHE A 94 -11.03 2.83 5.01
C PHE A 94 -11.77 2.17 6.19
N ASP A 95 -12.87 1.48 5.90
CA ASP A 95 -13.65 0.71 6.89
C ASP A 95 -12.87 -0.51 7.40
N TYR A 96 -11.90 -0.98 6.60
CA TYR A 96 -11.05 -2.11 6.93
C TYR A 96 -9.63 -1.90 6.41
N PHE A 97 -8.66 -2.27 7.21
CA PHE A 97 -7.25 -2.30 6.84
C PHE A 97 -6.58 -3.58 7.32
N TYR A 98 -5.78 -4.20 6.47
CA TYR A 98 -4.87 -5.28 6.83
C TYR A 98 -3.54 -5.09 6.12
N GLY A 99 -2.45 -4.88 6.86
CA GLY A 99 -1.16 -4.63 6.26
C GLY A 99 -0.15 -4.00 7.21
N PHE A 100 0.72 -3.15 6.68
CA PHE A 100 1.79 -2.52 7.45
C PHE A 100 1.86 -1.01 7.17
N LEU A 101 2.28 -0.26 8.19
CA LEU A 101 2.30 1.21 8.15
C LEU A 101 3.59 1.77 7.58
N ALA A 102 4.69 1.03 7.70
CA ALA A 102 6.03 1.45 7.32
C ALA A 102 6.28 1.44 5.79
N GLY A 103 7.46 1.90 5.40
CA GLY A 103 7.91 1.89 4.00
C GLY A 103 8.20 0.51 3.45
N GLU A 104 8.57 -0.42 4.32
CA GLU A 104 8.89 -1.82 3.98
C GLU A 104 8.61 -2.74 5.17
N THR A 105 8.54 -4.03 4.91
CA THR A 105 8.44 -5.07 5.94
C THR A 105 8.94 -6.39 5.38
N SER A 106 9.35 -7.32 6.25
CA SER A 106 9.66 -8.70 5.85
C SER A 106 8.44 -9.37 5.20
N GLN A 107 8.68 -10.19 4.18
CA GLN A 107 7.62 -11.02 3.59
C GLN A 107 7.38 -12.30 4.41
N TRP A 108 8.34 -12.69 5.25
CA TRP A 108 8.30 -13.90 6.09
C TRP A 108 7.81 -13.61 7.50
N GLU A 109 8.24 -12.48 8.06
CA GLU A 109 7.92 -12.01 9.43
C GLU A 109 7.53 -10.53 9.39
N PRO A 110 6.40 -10.18 8.77
CA PRO A 110 5.97 -8.79 8.66
C PRO A 110 5.45 -8.25 9.99
N ARG A 111 5.65 -6.96 10.21
CA ARG A 111 4.94 -6.23 11.27
C ARG A 111 3.58 -5.80 10.76
N LEU A 112 2.53 -6.47 11.18
CA LEU A 112 1.19 -6.27 10.67
C LEU A 112 0.28 -5.56 11.66
N VAL A 113 -0.70 -4.88 11.08
CA VAL A 113 -1.86 -4.35 11.82
C VAL A 113 -3.15 -4.72 11.09
N GLU A 114 -4.18 -5.00 11.85
CA GLU A 114 -5.55 -5.11 11.38
C GLU A 114 -6.35 -3.95 11.97
N ASN A 115 -6.83 -3.06 11.13
CA ASN A 115 -7.41 -1.77 11.50
C ASN A 115 -6.44 -0.92 12.35
N THR A 116 -6.57 -0.94 13.68
CA THR A 116 -5.70 -0.24 14.63
C THR A 116 -5.01 -1.17 15.62
N THR A 117 -5.12 -2.48 15.42
CA THR A 117 -4.59 -3.50 16.33
C THR A 117 -3.40 -4.20 15.68
N ALA A 118 -2.29 -4.29 16.40
CA ALA A 118 -1.16 -5.11 15.98
C ALA A 118 -1.56 -6.60 15.91
N VAL A 119 -1.17 -7.28 14.86
CA VAL A 119 -1.43 -8.72 14.68
C VAL A 119 -0.14 -9.44 14.34
N GLU A 120 0.02 -10.63 14.91
CA GLU A 120 1.14 -11.50 14.59
C GLU A 120 0.83 -12.33 13.36
N PRO A 121 1.77 -12.44 12.41
CA PRO A 121 1.63 -13.37 11.31
C PRO A 121 1.68 -14.82 11.84
N PRO A 122 1.10 -15.79 11.12
CA PRO A 122 1.32 -17.20 11.43
C PRO A 122 2.81 -17.54 11.42
N HIS A 123 3.32 -18.19 12.48
CA HIS A 123 4.69 -18.70 12.53
C HIS A 123 4.77 -20.03 11.75
N ASP A 124 4.72 -19.95 10.43
CA ASP A 124 4.78 -21.08 9.51
C ASP A 124 5.96 -20.86 8.55
N GLU A 125 6.81 -21.86 8.36
CA GLU A 125 7.94 -21.82 7.42
C GLU A 125 7.52 -21.55 5.96
N LYS A 126 6.26 -21.77 5.64
CA LYS A 126 5.67 -21.51 4.31
C LYS A 126 4.96 -20.18 4.22
N TYR A 127 4.89 -19.43 5.33
CA TYR A 127 4.21 -18.15 5.34
C TYR A 127 4.85 -17.17 4.34
N HIS A 128 4.01 -16.46 3.61
CA HIS A 128 4.43 -15.33 2.77
C HIS A 128 3.35 -14.26 2.78
N LEU A 129 3.73 -13.03 3.09
CA LEU A 129 2.79 -11.90 3.24
C LEU A 129 1.87 -11.71 2.03
N SER A 130 2.39 -11.87 0.80
CA SER A 130 1.56 -11.69 -0.40
C SER A 130 0.43 -12.73 -0.50
N GLU A 131 0.66 -13.95 -0.03
CA GLU A 131 -0.35 -15.02 -0.01
C GLU A 131 -1.37 -14.77 1.11
N ASP A 132 -0.89 -14.41 2.31
CA ASP A 132 -1.76 -14.06 3.44
C ASP A 132 -2.67 -12.87 3.09
N MET A 133 -2.12 -11.82 2.48
CA MET A 133 -2.93 -10.70 1.98
C MET A 133 -4.02 -11.16 1.01
N ALA A 134 -3.70 -12.06 0.09
CA ALA A 134 -4.67 -12.59 -0.87
C ALA A 134 -5.80 -13.35 -0.16
N VAL A 135 -5.46 -14.20 0.81
CA VAL A 135 -6.44 -14.92 1.63
C VAL A 135 -7.35 -13.95 2.39
N ARG A 136 -6.77 -12.93 3.06
CA ARG A 136 -7.52 -11.89 3.78
C ARG A 136 -8.41 -11.07 2.86
N GLY A 137 -7.91 -10.70 1.68
CA GLY A 137 -8.69 -9.96 0.68
C GLY A 137 -9.88 -10.76 0.16
N ILE A 138 -9.68 -12.05 -0.15
CA ILE A 138 -10.75 -12.95 -0.59
C ILE A 138 -11.79 -13.15 0.52
N ASP A 139 -11.36 -13.33 1.77
CA ASP A 139 -12.28 -13.47 2.91
C ASP A 139 -13.10 -12.20 3.12
N TRP A 140 -12.47 -11.02 3.03
CA TRP A 140 -13.19 -9.75 3.09
C TRP A 140 -14.24 -9.62 1.99
N LEU A 141 -13.90 -9.98 0.74
CA LEU A 141 -14.83 -9.98 -0.40
C LEU A 141 -16.01 -10.95 -0.20
N ARG A 142 -15.74 -12.15 0.32
CA ARG A 142 -16.78 -13.14 0.63
C ARG A 142 -17.73 -12.62 1.70
N LYS A 143 -17.22 -12.04 2.77
CA LYS A 143 -18.01 -11.39 3.84
C LYS A 143 -18.82 -10.23 3.28
N HIS A 144 -18.18 -9.36 2.47
CA HIS A 144 -18.89 -8.26 1.82
C HIS A 144 -20.05 -8.76 0.96
N ARG A 145 -19.80 -9.75 0.10
CA ARG A 145 -20.84 -10.36 -0.74
C ARG A 145 -21.99 -10.98 0.06
N SER A 146 -21.70 -11.60 1.19
CA SER A 146 -22.69 -12.25 2.04
C SER A 146 -23.56 -11.26 2.82
N PHE A 147 -22.98 -10.19 3.35
CA PHE A 147 -23.66 -9.27 4.26
C PHE A 147 -24.15 -7.97 3.62
N ALA A 148 -23.61 -7.60 2.48
CA ALA A 148 -23.96 -6.36 1.78
C ALA A 148 -23.85 -6.54 0.25
N PRO A 149 -24.59 -7.47 -0.37
CA PRO A 149 -24.42 -7.85 -1.77
C PRO A 149 -24.66 -6.70 -2.75
N ASP A 150 -25.54 -5.78 -2.42
CA ASP A 150 -25.94 -4.64 -3.26
C ASP A 150 -25.11 -3.38 -3.00
N LYS A 151 -24.21 -3.42 -2.01
CA LYS A 151 -23.37 -2.28 -1.68
C LYS A 151 -22.09 -2.31 -2.51
N PRO A 152 -21.74 -1.24 -3.24
CA PRO A 152 -20.49 -1.20 -3.97
C PRO A 152 -19.29 -1.17 -3.01
N PHE A 153 -18.14 -1.61 -3.47
CA PHE A 153 -16.92 -1.55 -2.68
C PHE A 153 -15.75 -0.90 -3.42
N PHE A 154 -14.83 -0.36 -2.65
CA PHE A 154 -13.54 0.13 -3.10
C PHE A 154 -12.45 -0.60 -2.32
N MET A 155 -11.54 -1.25 -3.04
CA MET A 155 -10.39 -1.95 -2.46
C MET A 155 -9.09 -1.32 -2.93
N TYR A 156 -8.31 -0.80 -2.01
CA TYR A 156 -6.95 -0.34 -2.24
C TYR A 156 -5.98 -1.50 -2.01
N TRP A 157 -5.54 -2.13 -3.10
CA TRP A 157 -4.63 -3.26 -3.07
C TRP A 157 -3.19 -2.78 -3.31
N ALA A 158 -2.36 -2.79 -2.28
CA ALA A 158 -1.03 -2.20 -2.27
C ALA A 158 0.03 -3.14 -1.69
N PRO A 159 0.41 -4.23 -2.38
CA PRO A 159 1.39 -5.19 -1.88
C PRO A 159 2.75 -4.52 -1.61
N GLY A 160 3.52 -5.08 -0.67
CA GLY A 160 4.89 -4.65 -0.40
C GLY A 160 5.87 -5.10 -1.48
N ALA A 161 5.66 -6.28 -2.06
CA ALA A 161 6.46 -6.75 -3.19
C ALA A 161 6.18 -5.89 -4.47
N ALA A 162 7.18 -5.62 -5.30
CA ALA A 162 8.57 -6.08 -5.23
C ALA A 162 9.55 -5.05 -4.62
N HIS A 163 9.13 -4.31 -3.57
CA HIS A 163 10.06 -3.49 -2.78
C HIS A 163 11.01 -4.39 -1.99
N GLY A 164 12.19 -3.89 -1.60
CA GLY A 164 13.05 -4.60 -0.64
C GLY A 164 12.34 -4.80 0.73
N PRO A 165 12.72 -5.85 1.46
CA PRO A 165 13.59 -6.96 1.09
C PRO A 165 12.99 -7.85 0.00
N HIS A 166 13.82 -8.29 -0.96
CA HIS A 166 13.38 -9.13 -2.08
C HIS A 166 13.29 -10.60 -1.64
N GLN A 167 12.27 -10.90 -0.88
CA GLN A 167 12.02 -12.22 -0.29
C GLN A 167 10.93 -12.93 -1.09
N VAL A 168 11.26 -14.10 -1.62
CA VAL A 168 10.33 -14.96 -2.36
C VAL A 168 10.80 -16.41 -2.29
N GLY A 169 9.86 -17.37 -2.32
CA GLY A 169 10.18 -18.80 -2.33
C GLY A 169 11.06 -19.20 -3.51
N LYS A 170 11.94 -20.17 -3.30
CA LYS A 170 12.90 -20.65 -4.31
C LYS A 170 12.19 -21.19 -5.58
N GLU A 171 11.00 -21.72 -5.44
CA GLU A 171 10.15 -22.21 -6.53
C GLU A 171 9.74 -21.08 -7.49
N TRP A 172 9.63 -19.84 -7.01
CA TRP A 172 9.33 -18.66 -7.82
C TRP A 172 10.60 -18.08 -8.45
N SER A 173 11.63 -17.80 -7.65
CA SER A 173 12.88 -17.24 -8.15
C SER A 173 13.59 -18.17 -9.15
N GLY A 174 13.51 -19.49 -8.92
CA GLY A 174 14.07 -20.51 -9.81
C GLY A 174 13.51 -20.50 -11.23
N LYS A 175 12.27 -20.06 -11.43
CA LYS A 175 11.64 -19.93 -12.76
C LYS A 175 12.33 -18.92 -13.67
N TYR A 176 13.10 -18.00 -13.09
CA TYR A 176 13.77 -16.91 -13.80
C TYR A 176 15.29 -17.10 -13.95
N LYS A 177 15.82 -18.20 -13.39
CA LYS A 177 17.24 -18.52 -13.53
C LYS A 177 17.64 -18.53 -15.00
N GLY A 178 18.68 -17.79 -15.34
CA GLY A 178 19.22 -17.68 -16.71
C GLY A 178 18.43 -16.76 -17.67
N LYS A 179 17.24 -16.30 -17.31
CA LYS A 179 16.39 -15.50 -18.22
C LYS A 179 16.86 -14.07 -18.43
N PHE A 180 17.74 -13.58 -17.57
CA PHE A 180 18.25 -12.22 -17.58
C PHE A 180 19.79 -12.15 -17.69
N ASP A 181 20.46 -13.26 -17.98
CA ASP A 181 21.93 -13.35 -18.04
C ASP A 181 22.55 -12.48 -19.16
N ALA A 182 21.76 -12.15 -20.19
CA ALA A 182 22.16 -11.21 -21.23
C ALA A 182 22.31 -9.75 -20.74
N GLY A 183 21.85 -9.45 -19.52
CA GLY A 183 21.95 -8.13 -18.91
C GLY A 183 20.83 -7.17 -19.26
N TRP A 184 20.87 -6.00 -18.61
CA TRP A 184 19.82 -4.99 -18.68
C TRP A 184 19.64 -4.39 -20.07
N ASP A 185 20.72 -4.03 -20.75
CA ASP A 185 20.65 -3.34 -22.05
C ASP A 185 19.99 -4.22 -23.10
N ALA A 186 20.41 -5.48 -23.21
CA ALA A 186 19.79 -6.44 -24.14
C ALA A 186 18.31 -6.69 -23.81
N TYR A 187 17.96 -6.75 -22.52
CA TYR A 187 16.58 -6.88 -22.09
C TYR A 187 15.74 -5.66 -22.49
N ARG A 188 16.26 -4.45 -22.23
CA ARG A 188 15.62 -3.18 -22.56
C ARG A 188 15.37 -3.05 -24.05
N GLU A 189 16.36 -3.29 -24.90
CA GLU A 189 16.23 -3.26 -26.36
C GLU A 189 15.12 -4.20 -26.86
N ARG A 190 15.11 -5.44 -26.36
CA ARG A 190 14.08 -6.43 -26.72
C ARG A 190 12.67 -6.02 -26.32
N VAL A 191 12.50 -5.36 -25.18
CA VAL A 191 11.18 -4.93 -24.70
C VAL A 191 10.71 -3.65 -25.39
N PHE A 192 11.64 -2.75 -25.73
CA PHE A 192 11.33 -1.49 -26.40
C PHE A 192 10.91 -1.69 -27.87
N ALA A 193 11.37 -2.75 -28.51
CA ALA A 193 11.03 -3.10 -29.90
C ALA A 193 9.59 -3.67 -30.06
N ARG A 194 8.82 -3.77 -28.97
CA ARG A 194 7.43 -4.25 -28.95
C ARG A 194 6.45 -3.08 -28.79
#